data_65e9706e06b4d87bb6380c27628c4903
#
_entry.id   65e9706e06b4d87bb6380c27628c4903
#
_cell.length_a   1.000
_cell.length_b   1.000
_cell.length_c   1.000
_cell.angle_alpha   90.00
_cell.angle_beta   90.00
_cell.angle_gamma   90.00
#
_symmetry.space_group_name_H-M   'P 1'
#
loop_
_entity.id
_entity.type
_entity.pdbx_description
1 polymer ?
#
loop_
_entity_poly.entity_id
_entity_poly.type
_entity_poly.pdbx_seq_one_letter_code
_entity_poly.pdbx_strand_id
1 'polypeptide(L)'
;RFMAETCKILSPEKHVYLPRPEAGCPMAEQLDADILRQLQEMYKGYKTVAYINTTAELKTLCDVCVTSSSAVEIIRKMDADKILFIPDCNLGDYVAKQIPEKQFKFVSGGCPTHARLTVKDVEKAKAAHPDALVLLHPECQPNVTAMADYVGSTTGIMDFAKKSDAKEFIIGTENSIVQHLSFECPDKIFHPLSKDCFC
;
A
#
# COMPACT_ATOMS: atom_id res chain seq x y z
N ARG A 1 -3.30 8.65 12.45
CA ARG A 1 -4.67 9.18 12.57
C ARG A 1 -5.67 8.23 11.93
N PHE A 2 -5.64 7.99 10.61
CA PHE A 2 -6.63 7.15 9.90
C PHE A 2 -6.77 5.72 10.47
N MET A 3 -5.70 5.12 10.98
CA MET A 3 -5.76 3.80 11.64
C MET A 3 -6.51 3.87 12.97
N ALA A 4 -6.34 4.94 13.76
CA ALA A 4 -7.11 5.14 15.00
C ALA A 4 -8.60 5.35 14.69
N GLU A 5 -8.92 6.10 13.64
CA GLU A 5 -10.30 6.26 13.14
C GLU A 5 -10.89 4.88 12.75
N THR A 6 -10.14 4.07 12.02
CA THR A 6 -10.56 2.71 11.62
C THR A 6 -10.78 1.81 12.83
N CYS A 7 -9.87 1.82 13.81
CA CYS A 7 -10.04 1.06 15.05
C CYS A 7 -11.32 1.48 15.80
N LYS A 8 -11.59 2.78 15.85
CA LYS A 8 -12.79 3.29 16.54
C LYS A 8 -14.08 2.93 15.82
N ILE A 9 -14.09 2.94 14.47
CA ILE A 9 -15.23 2.50 13.65
C ILE A 9 -15.53 1.01 13.88
N LEU A 10 -14.49 0.17 13.88
CA LEU A 10 -14.63 -1.28 14.02
C LEU A 10 -14.88 -1.75 15.46
N SER A 11 -14.55 -0.93 16.44
CA SER A 11 -14.71 -1.24 17.87
C SER A 11 -15.17 0.02 18.62
N PRO A 12 -16.43 0.45 18.41
CA PRO A 12 -16.93 1.71 18.94
C PRO A 12 -16.99 1.75 20.49
N GLU A 13 -17.05 0.61 21.13
CA GLU A 13 -17.05 0.47 22.57
C GLU A 13 -15.67 0.66 23.21
N LYS A 14 -14.59 0.51 22.44
CA LYS A 14 -13.23 0.57 22.96
C LYS A 14 -12.69 2.00 23.03
N HIS A 15 -11.79 2.22 23.98
CA HIS A 15 -11.01 3.45 24.03
C HIS A 15 -9.84 3.35 23.03
N VAL A 16 -9.78 4.30 22.11
CA VAL A 16 -8.69 4.41 21.14
C VAL A 16 -7.91 5.67 21.44
N TYR A 17 -6.63 5.51 21.76
CA TYR A 17 -5.72 6.59 22.09
C TYR A 17 -4.83 6.92 20.90
N LEU A 18 -4.74 8.20 20.56
CA LEU A 18 -3.81 8.73 19.56
C LEU A 18 -2.74 9.55 20.28
N PRO A 19 -1.51 9.01 20.41
CA PRO A 19 -0.45 9.67 21.20
C PRO A 19 -0.06 11.05 20.68
N ARG A 20 -0.15 11.25 19.37
CA ARG A 20 0.17 12.50 18.67
C ARG A 20 -0.96 12.83 17.71
N PRO A 21 -1.83 13.80 18.03
CA PRO A 21 -2.93 14.21 17.16
C PRO A 21 -2.48 14.69 15.76
N GLU A 22 -1.26 15.23 15.68
CA GLU A 22 -0.65 15.75 14.44
C GLU A 22 -0.11 14.62 13.55
N ALA A 23 -0.04 13.37 14.06
CA ALA A 23 0.43 12.23 13.28
C ALA A 23 -0.60 11.83 12.22
N GLY A 24 -0.65 12.60 11.14
CA GLY A 24 -1.43 12.36 9.94
C GLY A 24 -0.74 11.40 8.95
N CYS A 25 -1.39 11.18 7.83
CA CYS A 25 -0.82 10.46 6.70
C CYS A 25 -1.01 11.32 5.44
N PRO A 26 0.07 11.83 4.82
CA PRO A 26 -0.08 12.69 3.64
C PRO A 26 -0.87 12.04 2.51
N MET A 27 -0.76 10.71 2.33
CA MET A 27 -1.58 9.98 1.37
C MET A 27 -3.06 9.98 1.77
N ALA A 28 -3.38 9.72 3.04
CA ALA A 28 -4.76 9.65 3.51
C ALA A 28 -5.48 11.01 3.45
N GLU A 29 -4.73 12.11 3.47
CA GLU A 29 -5.23 13.48 3.56
C GLU A 29 -5.11 14.24 2.22
N GLN A 30 -4.66 13.58 1.14
CA GLN A 30 -4.46 14.24 -0.17
C GLN A 30 -5.76 14.46 -0.96
N LEU A 31 -6.84 13.77 -0.62
CA LEU A 31 -8.14 13.87 -1.29
C LEU A 31 -9.18 14.34 -0.27
N ASP A 32 -9.99 15.31 -0.64
CA ASP A 32 -11.14 15.75 0.15
C ASP A 32 -12.47 15.20 -0.37
N ALA A 33 -13.53 15.34 0.45
CA ALA A 33 -14.84 14.79 0.15
C ALA A 33 -15.51 15.46 -1.07
N ASP A 34 -15.28 16.75 -1.29
CA ASP A 34 -15.91 17.48 -2.39
C ASP A 34 -15.28 17.08 -3.73
N ILE A 35 -13.96 16.92 -3.76
CA ILE A 35 -13.27 16.38 -4.96
C ILE A 35 -13.77 14.95 -5.23
N LEU A 36 -13.91 14.11 -4.20
CA LEU A 36 -14.43 12.75 -4.40
C LEU A 36 -15.84 12.74 -4.99
N ARG A 37 -16.76 13.59 -4.49
CA ARG A 37 -18.12 13.72 -5.06
C ARG A 37 -18.08 14.14 -6.53
N GLN A 38 -17.22 15.08 -6.90
CA GLN A 38 -17.04 15.50 -8.31
C GLN A 38 -16.54 14.34 -9.18
N LEU A 39 -15.59 13.56 -8.68
CA LEU A 39 -15.09 12.38 -9.38
C LEU A 39 -16.18 11.31 -9.55
N GLN A 40 -17.01 11.08 -8.54
CA GLN A 40 -18.14 10.15 -8.63
C GLN A 40 -19.18 10.59 -9.65
N GLU A 41 -19.44 11.90 -9.75
CA GLU A 41 -20.29 12.46 -10.80
C GLU A 41 -19.67 12.30 -12.20
N MET A 42 -18.36 12.54 -12.33
CA MET A 42 -17.63 12.38 -13.60
C MET A 42 -17.60 10.91 -14.06
N TYR A 43 -17.44 9.98 -13.11
CA TYR A 43 -17.35 8.54 -13.35
C TYR A 43 -18.62 7.82 -12.93
N LYS A 44 -19.79 8.31 -13.37
CA LYS A 44 -21.08 7.64 -13.10
C LYS A 44 -21.04 6.17 -13.49
N GLY A 45 -21.53 5.31 -12.60
CA GLY A 45 -21.55 3.85 -12.78
C GLY A 45 -20.26 3.14 -12.38
N TYR A 46 -19.25 3.87 -11.88
CA TYR A 46 -18.10 3.26 -11.20
C TYR A 46 -18.40 3.06 -9.73
N LYS A 47 -17.99 1.93 -9.17
CA LYS A 47 -17.96 1.69 -7.73
C LYS A 47 -16.69 2.27 -7.14
N THR A 48 -16.84 3.04 -6.07
CA THR A 48 -15.69 3.69 -5.40
C THR A 48 -15.10 2.73 -4.38
N VAL A 49 -13.84 2.35 -4.59
CA VAL A 49 -13.06 1.53 -3.68
C VAL A 49 -11.99 2.38 -3.02
N ALA A 50 -12.04 2.47 -1.71
CA ALA A 50 -11.05 3.20 -0.92
C ALA A 50 -9.99 2.26 -0.35
N TYR A 51 -8.72 2.55 -0.61
CA TYR A 51 -7.65 2.04 0.21
C TYR A 51 -7.81 2.57 1.64
N ILE A 52 -7.56 1.73 2.64
CA ILE A 52 -7.80 2.05 4.06
C ILE A 52 -7.07 3.31 4.53
N ASN A 53 -5.95 3.67 3.87
CA ASN A 53 -5.20 4.90 4.10
C ASN A 53 -5.96 6.10 3.52
N THR A 54 -7.11 6.38 4.09
CA THR A 54 -7.97 7.53 3.79
C THR A 54 -8.72 7.96 5.05
N THR A 55 -9.33 9.14 5.06
CA THR A 55 -10.05 9.67 6.22
C THR A 55 -11.37 8.94 6.46
N ALA A 56 -11.88 9.00 7.70
CA ALA A 56 -13.20 8.46 8.02
C ALA A 56 -14.31 9.11 7.18
N GLU A 57 -14.20 10.42 6.91
CA GLU A 57 -15.15 11.14 6.07
C GLU A 57 -15.21 10.57 4.65
N LEU A 58 -14.05 10.38 3.99
CA LEU A 58 -13.99 9.79 2.66
C LEU A 58 -14.55 8.35 2.63
N LYS A 59 -14.29 7.56 3.68
CA LYS A 59 -14.83 6.20 3.79
C LYS A 59 -16.37 6.17 3.74
N THR A 60 -17.04 7.21 4.25
CA THR A 60 -18.52 7.28 4.21
C THR A 60 -19.09 7.45 2.79
N LEU A 61 -18.27 7.91 1.85
CA LEU A 61 -18.64 8.14 0.46
C LEU A 61 -18.27 6.96 -0.46
N CYS A 62 -17.61 5.93 0.07
CA CYS A 62 -17.10 4.82 -0.71
C CYS A 62 -17.98 3.57 -0.58
N ASP A 63 -18.05 2.76 -1.63
CA ASP A 63 -18.78 1.51 -1.62
C ASP A 63 -18.08 0.44 -0.76
N VAL A 64 -16.74 0.41 -0.77
CA VAL A 64 -15.95 -0.54 0.01
C VAL A 64 -14.57 0.03 0.36
N CYS A 65 -14.04 -0.40 1.51
CA CYS A 65 -12.66 -0.13 1.92
C CYS A 65 -11.83 -1.40 1.87
N VAL A 66 -10.59 -1.28 1.38
CA VAL A 66 -9.67 -2.40 1.22
C VAL A 66 -8.30 -2.08 1.82
N THR A 67 -7.54 -3.11 2.13
CA THR A 67 -6.11 -3.01 2.46
C THR A 67 -5.27 -3.48 1.27
N SER A 68 -3.97 -3.21 1.27
CA SER A 68 -3.06 -3.74 0.24
C SER A 68 -3.07 -5.28 0.17
N SER A 69 -3.38 -5.96 1.27
CA SER A 69 -3.49 -7.42 1.32
C SER A 69 -4.83 -7.98 0.82
N SER A 70 -5.91 -7.21 0.92
CA SER A 70 -7.27 -7.69 0.61
C SER A 70 -7.85 -7.13 -0.69
N ALA A 71 -7.22 -6.10 -1.27
CA ALA A 71 -7.77 -5.36 -2.40
C ALA A 71 -8.10 -6.25 -3.60
N VAL A 72 -7.17 -7.10 -4.02
CA VAL A 72 -7.35 -7.99 -5.18
C VAL A 72 -8.52 -8.94 -4.96
N GLU A 73 -8.58 -9.59 -3.81
CA GLU A 73 -9.62 -10.57 -3.50
C GLU A 73 -11.01 -9.92 -3.40
N ILE A 74 -11.10 -8.82 -2.66
CA ILE A 74 -12.38 -8.12 -2.46
C ILE A 74 -12.90 -7.57 -3.78
N ILE A 75 -12.06 -6.83 -4.54
CA ILE A 75 -12.49 -6.21 -5.79
C ILE A 75 -12.88 -7.26 -6.84
N ARG A 76 -12.17 -8.39 -6.91
CA ARG A 76 -12.53 -9.49 -7.82
C ARG A 76 -13.94 -10.03 -7.53
N LYS A 77 -14.32 -10.10 -6.26
CA LYS A 77 -15.64 -10.59 -5.81
C LYS A 77 -16.77 -9.54 -5.89
N MET A 78 -16.45 -8.27 -6.10
CA MET A 78 -17.47 -7.23 -6.23
C MET A 78 -18.28 -7.44 -7.49
N ASP A 79 -19.62 -7.29 -7.36
CA ASP A 79 -20.54 -7.21 -8.50
C ASP A 79 -20.49 -5.81 -9.13
N ALA A 80 -19.36 -5.54 -9.79
CA ALA A 80 -19.09 -4.28 -10.48
C ALA A 80 -17.93 -4.45 -11.48
N ASP A 81 -18.13 -4.03 -12.73
CA ASP A 81 -17.10 -4.08 -13.77
C ASP A 81 -16.21 -2.82 -13.79
N LYS A 82 -16.69 -1.74 -13.17
CA LYS A 82 -16.03 -0.42 -13.21
C LYS A 82 -15.68 0.04 -11.80
N ILE A 83 -14.41 0.32 -11.58
CA ILE A 83 -13.85 0.66 -10.27
C ILE A 83 -13.16 2.02 -10.31
N LEU A 84 -13.58 2.93 -9.43
CA LEU A 84 -12.85 4.14 -9.08
C LEU A 84 -12.03 3.85 -7.83
N PHE A 85 -10.72 3.70 -7.98
CA PHE A 85 -9.81 3.37 -6.88
C PHE A 85 -9.14 4.62 -6.32
N ILE A 86 -9.22 4.83 -5.03
CA ILE A 86 -8.64 5.96 -4.30
C ILE A 86 -7.85 5.48 -3.07
N PRO A 87 -6.93 6.29 -2.49
CA PRO A 87 -6.30 7.48 -3.04
C PRO A 87 -4.95 7.17 -3.72
N ASP A 88 -4.46 5.91 -3.70
CA ASP A 88 -3.14 5.51 -4.21
C ASP A 88 -3.23 4.90 -5.61
N CYS A 89 -2.71 5.62 -6.60
CA CYS A 89 -2.73 5.16 -7.99
C CYS A 89 -1.77 3.99 -8.26
N ASN A 90 -0.67 3.85 -7.50
CA ASN A 90 0.28 2.77 -7.69
C ASN A 90 -0.30 1.44 -7.20
N LEU A 91 -0.89 1.44 -5.99
CA LEU A 91 -1.63 0.28 -5.50
C LEU A 91 -2.81 -0.05 -6.42
N GLY A 92 -3.52 0.98 -6.90
CA GLY A 92 -4.61 0.81 -7.88
C GLY A 92 -4.14 0.14 -9.17
N ASP A 93 -3.02 0.58 -9.74
CA ASP A 93 -2.41 -0.01 -10.95
C ASP A 93 -1.99 -1.48 -10.70
N TYR A 94 -1.37 -1.74 -9.55
CA TYR A 94 -1.02 -3.11 -9.17
C TYR A 94 -2.26 -4.03 -9.10
N VAL A 95 -3.33 -3.56 -8.48
CA VAL A 95 -4.60 -4.31 -8.37
C VAL A 95 -5.23 -4.51 -9.75
N ALA A 96 -5.27 -3.47 -10.59
CA ALA A 96 -5.83 -3.55 -11.94
C ALA A 96 -5.11 -4.59 -12.81
N LYS A 97 -3.79 -4.69 -12.71
CA LYS A 97 -3.01 -5.73 -13.42
C LYS A 97 -3.35 -7.16 -12.97
N GLN A 98 -3.83 -7.33 -11.74
CA GLN A 98 -4.27 -8.64 -11.21
C GLN A 98 -5.73 -8.97 -11.57
N ILE A 99 -6.51 -7.98 -12.04
CA ILE A 99 -7.93 -8.10 -12.38
C ILE A 99 -8.20 -7.41 -13.73
N PRO A 100 -7.59 -7.90 -14.82
CA PRO A 100 -7.66 -7.25 -16.13
C PRO A 100 -9.07 -7.25 -16.74
N GLU A 101 -9.99 -8.06 -16.22
CA GLU A 101 -11.40 -8.13 -16.64
C GLU A 101 -12.22 -6.92 -16.18
N LYS A 102 -11.74 -6.11 -15.21
CA LYS A 102 -12.44 -4.93 -14.72
C LYS A 102 -11.81 -3.63 -15.20
N GLN A 103 -12.61 -2.60 -15.37
CA GLN A 103 -12.14 -1.27 -15.74
C GLN A 103 -11.81 -0.44 -14.51
N PHE A 104 -10.61 0.11 -14.48
CA PHE A 104 -10.17 0.97 -13.37
C PHE A 104 -10.01 2.42 -13.80
N LYS A 105 -10.36 3.32 -12.88
CA LYS A 105 -9.97 4.72 -12.86
C LYS A 105 -9.24 5.00 -11.56
N PHE A 106 -8.19 5.80 -11.64
CA PHE A 106 -7.36 6.17 -10.51
C PHE A 106 -7.40 7.68 -10.31
N VAL A 107 -7.28 8.11 -9.07
CA VAL A 107 -6.96 9.48 -8.74
C VAL A 107 -5.46 9.63 -8.72
N SER A 108 -4.92 10.71 -9.28
CA SER A 108 -3.49 10.99 -9.19
C SER A 108 -3.12 11.25 -7.73
N GLY A 109 -2.35 10.36 -7.16
CA GLY A 109 -1.90 10.42 -5.78
C GLY A 109 -1.27 9.12 -5.33
N GLY A 110 -0.63 9.13 -4.16
CA GLY A 110 0.05 7.97 -3.60
C GLY A 110 0.86 8.29 -2.36
N CYS A 111 1.55 7.30 -1.85
CA CYS A 111 2.39 7.43 -0.68
C CYS A 111 3.69 8.16 -1.01
N PRO A 112 3.98 9.34 -0.43
CA PRO A 112 5.22 10.07 -0.72
C PRO A 112 6.47 9.32 -0.25
N THR A 113 6.33 8.44 0.74
CA THR A 113 7.44 7.62 1.24
C THR A 113 7.85 6.58 0.19
N HIS A 114 6.88 5.84 -0.38
CA HIS A 114 7.15 4.85 -1.42
C HIS A 114 7.49 5.50 -2.79
N ALA A 115 6.95 6.69 -3.07
CA ALA A 115 7.24 7.42 -4.31
C ALA A 115 8.71 7.88 -4.43
N ARG A 116 9.45 7.93 -3.30
CA ARG A 116 10.88 8.25 -3.29
C ARG A 116 11.77 7.09 -3.72
N LEU A 117 11.28 5.86 -3.65
CA LEU A 117 12.02 4.68 -4.09
C LEU A 117 12.09 4.65 -5.61
N THR A 118 13.30 4.47 -6.14
CA THR A 118 13.57 4.56 -7.58
C THR A 118 14.18 3.27 -8.13
N VAL A 119 14.13 3.12 -9.45
CA VAL A 119 14.83 2.06 -10.18
C VAL A 119 16.33 2.05 -9.84
N LYS A 120 16.96 3.23 -9.74
CA LYS A 120 18.39 3.35 -9.39
C LYS A 120 18.70 2.82 -7.98
N ASP A 121 17.76 2.97 -7.04
CA ASP A 121 17.93 2.40 -5.70
C ASP A 121 17.93 0.88 -5.76
N VAL A 122 17.06 0.27 -6.55
CA VAL A 122 17.02 -1.18 -6.76
C VAL A 122 18.31 -1.66 -7.43
N GLU A 123 18.74 -1.01 -8.52
CA GLU A 123 19.99 -1.35 -9.23
C GLU A 123 21.20 -1.29 -8.29
N LYS A 124 21.30 -0.22 -7.49
CA LYS A 124 22.38 -0.03 -6.52
C LYS A 124 22.35 -1.11 -5.42
N ALA A 125 21.17 -1.41 -4.90
CA ALA A 125 21.02 -2.43 -3.86
C ALA A 125 21.35 -3.84 -4.40
N LYS A 126 20.90 -4.18 -5.60
CA LYS A 126 21.23 -5.45 -6.27
C LYS A 126 22.71 -5.56 -6.60
N ALA A 127 23.38 -4.46 -6.97
CA ALA A 127 24.82 -4.47 -7.20
C ALA A 127 25.63 -4.72 -5.92
N ALA A 128 25.14 -4.23 -4.76
CA ALA A 128 25.73 -4.46 -3.45
C ALA A 128 25.41 -5.85 -2.87
N HIS A 129 24.25 -6.40 -3.21
CA HIS A 129 23.69 -7.66 -2.67
C HIS A 129 23.10 -8.49 -3.82
N PRO A 130 23.96 -9.07 -4.70
CA PRO A 130 23.51 -9.70 -5.95
C PRO A 130 22.62 -10.92 -5.74
N ASP A 131 22.79 -11.65 -4.64
CA ASP A 131 22.01 -12.85 -4.32
C ASP A 131 20.73 -12.56 -3.53
N ALA A 132 20.53 -11.32 -3.06
CA ALA A 132 19.37 -10.92 -2.29
C ALA A 132 18.11 -10.84 -3.16
N LEU A 133 16.98 -11.35 -2.66
CA LEU A 133 15.67 -11.16 -3.28
C LEU A 133 15.12 -9.78 -2.97
N VAL A 134 14.55 -9.13 -3.98
CA VAL A 134 13.94 -7.79 -3.88
C VAL A 134 12.44 -7.93 -3.60
N LEU A 135 12.00 -7.50 -2.43
CA LEU A 135 10.60 -7.52 -2.01
C LEU A 135 10.09 -6.08 -1.89
N LEU A 136 9.07 -5.72 -2.68
CA LEU A 136 8.56 -4.36 -2.76
C LEU A 136 7.07 -4.26 -2.41
N HIS A 137 6.70 -3.13 -1.83
CA HIS A 137 5.30 -2.81 -1.58
C HIS A 137 4.62 -2.27 -2.85
N PRO A 138 3.35 -2.59 -3.13
CA PRO A 138 2.64 -2.13 -4.33
C PRO A 138 2.35 -0.62 -4.37
N GLU A 139 2.62 0.13 -3.30
CA GLU A 139 2.63 1.60 -3.31
C GLU A 139 3.87 2.19 -4.00
N CYS A 140 4.90 1.39 -4.28
CA CYS A 140 6.03 1.81 -5.11
C CYS A 140 5.57 2.04 -6.55
N GLN A 141 6.27 2.91 -7.27
CA GLN A 141 5.97 3.19 -8.67
C GLN A 141 6.04 1.91 -9.53
N PRO A 142 5.22 1.79 -10.59
CA PRO A 142 5.15 0.58 -11.42
C PRO A 142 6.48 0.15 -12.05
N ASN A 143 7.34 1.11 -12.42
CA ASN A 143 8.67 0.83 -12.95
C ASN A 143 9.64 0.26 -11.90
N VAL A 144 9.40 0.59 -10.62
CA VAL A 144 10.17 0.06 -9.49
C VAL A 144 9.69 -1.35 -9.15
N THR A 145 8.37 -1.53 -9.02
CA THR A 145 7.79 -2.85 -8.72
C THR A 145 8.07 -3.88 -9.81
N ALA A 146 8.28 -3.46 -11.06
CA ALA A 146 8.67 -4.34 -12.17
C ALA A 146 10.06 -4.99 -11.97
N MET A 147 10.88 -4.49 -11.05
CA MET A 147 12.21 -5.04 -10.74
C MET A 147 12.20 -5.98 -9.54
N ALA A 148 11.06 -6.21 -8.92
CA ALA A 148 10.93 -7.03 -7.72
C ALA A 148 10.85 -8.53 -8.05
N ASP A 149 11.44 -9.34 -7.16
CA ASP A 149 11.22 -10.78 -7.14
C ASP A 149 9.83 -11.11 -6.51
N TYR A 150 9.34 -10.22 -5.63
CA TYR A 150 8.02 -10.31 -5.04
C TYR A 150 7.43 -8.92 -4.78
N VAL A 151 6.16 -8.74 -5.11
CA VAL A 151 5.37 -7.54 -4.78
C VAL A 151 4.19 -7.95 -3.92
N GLY A 152 4.05 -7.31 -2.77
CA GLY A 152 2.96 -7.63 -1.85
C GLY A 152 2.82 -6.62 -0.72
N SER A 153 1.72 -6.75 0.02
CA SER A 153 1.49 -5.97 1.24
C SER A 153 2.61 -6.18 2.26
N THR A 154 2.68 -5.33 3.26
CA THR A 154 3.61 -5.47 4.39
C THR A 154 3.58 -6.89 4.99
N THR A 155 2.37 -7.40 5.29
CA THR A 155 2.21 -8.79 5.78
C THR A 155 2.68 -9.81 4.73
N GLY A 156 2.35 -9.58 3.46
CA GLY A 156 2.79 -10.46 2.37
C GLY A 156 4.32 -10.52 2.24
N ILE A 157 5.00 -9.38 2.32
CA ILE A 157 6.48 -9.30 2.35
C ILE A 157 7.05 -10.09 3.52
N MET A 158 6.49 -9.89 4.72
CA MET A 158 6.93 -10.59 5.92
C MET A 158 6.73 -12.10 5.80
N ASP A 159 5.57 -12.54 5.35
CA ASP A 159 5.25 -13.95 5.15
C ASP A 159 6.13 -14.60 4.09
N PHE A 160 6.36 -13.90 2.97
CA PHE A 160 7.26 -14.37 1.92
C PHE A 160 8.68 -14.56 2.45
N ALA A 161 9.21 -13.55 3.14
CA ALA A 161 10.55 -13.59 3.70
C ALA A 161 10.73 -14.73 4.74
N LYS A 162 9.71 -14.97 5.57
CA LYS A 162 9.71 -16.06 6.57
C LYS A 162 9.71 -17.44 5.92
N LYS A 163 8.90 -17.65 4.88
CA LYS A 163 8.70 -18.95 4.22
C LYS A 163 9.76 -19.28 3.18
N SER A 164 10.44 -18.27 2.64
CA SER A 164 11.48 -18.46 1.61
C SER A 164 12.72 -19.14 2.18
N ASP A 165 13.37 -19.98 1.37
CA ASP A 165 14.68 -20.57 1.68
C ASP A 165 15.84 -19.58 1.49
N ALA A 166 15.61 -18.45 0.81
CA ALA A 166 16.59 -17.40 0.63
C ALA A 166 17.02 -16.83 1.98
N LYS A 167 18.28 -16.40 2.07
CA LYS A 167 18.91 -15.90 3.29
C LYS A 167 19.11 -14.40 3.30
N GLU A 168 18.95 -13.74 2.16
CA GLU A 168 19.23 -12.31 2.02
C GLU A 168 18.11 -11.62 1.21
N PHE A 169 17.65 -10.47 1.70
CA PHE A 169 16.51 -9.75 1.13
C PHE A 169 16.76 -8.24 1.10
N ILE A 170 16.33 -7.60 0.03
CA ILE A 170 16.23 -6.14 -0.11
C ILE A 170 14.76 -5.78 0.04
N ILE A 171 14.43 -4.95 1.03
CA ILE A 171 13.06 -4.60 1.40
C ILE A 171 12.74 -3.18 0.98
N GLY A 172 11.81 -3.02 0.05
CA GLY A 172 11.34 -1.72 -0.43
C GLY A 172 9.96 -1.37 0.08
N THR A 173 9.89 -1.06 1.37
CA THR A 173 8.78 -0.46 2.08
C THR A 173 9.31 0.35 3.26
N GLU A 174 8.43 0.81 4.14
CA GLU A 174 8.80 1.55 5.34
C GLU A 174 9.79 0.75 6.22
N ASN A 175 10.87 1.41 6.65
CA ASN A 175 12.07 0.74 7.19
C ASN A 175 11.87 0.00 8.51
N SER A 176 10.82 0.29 9.30
CA SER A 176 10.52 -0.47 10.51
C SER A 176 10.28 -1.96 10.23
N ILE A 177 9.85 -2.30 9.02
CA ILE A 177 9.65 -3.69 8.58
C ILE A 177 10.97 -4.45 8.51
N VAL A 178 12.05 -3.80 8.09
CA VAL A 178 13.40 -4.40 8.08
C VAL A 178 13.82 -4.78 9.50
N GLN A 179 13.62 -3.86 10.46
CA GLN A 179 13.94 -4.11 11.87
C GLN A 179 13.12 -5.26 12.44
N HIS A 180 11.81 -5.27 12.15
CA HIS A 180 10.91 -6.32 12.60
C HIS A 180 11.29 -7.70 12.03
N LEU A 181 11.58 -7.78 10.74
CA LEU A 181 12.03 -9.01 10.08
C LEU A 181 13.37 -9.49 10.64
N SER A 182 14.32 -8.60 10.89
CA SER A 182 15.62 -8.94 11.47
C SER A 182 15.48 -9.53 12.88
N PHE A 183 14.48 -9.06 13.64
CA PHE A 183 14.17 -9.61 14.96
C PHE A 183 13.50 -10.99 14.88
N GLU A 184 12.53 -11.15 13.98
CA GLU A 184 11.76 -12.40 13.85
C GLU A 184 12.53 -13.52 13.14
N CYS A 185 13.45 -13.17 12.23
CA CYS A 185 14.23 -14.11 11.42
C CYS A 185 15.74 -13.85 11.59
N PRO A 186 16.32 -14.14 12.76
CA PRO A 186 17.74 -13.82 13.05
C PRO A 186 18.74 -14.62 12.20
N ASP A 187 18.28 -15.66 11.48
CA ASP A 187 19.08 -16.48 10.55
C ASP A 187 19.09 -15.92 9.12
N LYS A 188 18.46 -14.74 8.88
CA LYS A 188 18.35 -14.09 7.58
C LYS A 188 18.83 -12.64 7.66
N ILE A 189 19.24 -12.09 6.51
CA ILE A 189 19.77 -10.73 6.39
C ILE A 189 18.77 -9.89 5.60
N PHE A 190 18.46 -8.70 6.13
CA PHE A 190 17.50 -7.77 5.54
C PHE A 190 18.13 -6.40 5.34
N HIS A 191 18.08 -5.91 4.11
CA HIS A 191 18.59 -4.60 3.72
C HIS A 191 17.44 -3.68 3.37
N PRO A 192 17.37 -2.45 3.90
CA PRO A 192 16.42 -1.47 3.42
C PRO A 192 16.83 -1.02 2.01
N LEU A 193 15.87 -0.95 1.09
CA LEU A 193 16.12 -0.44 -0.27
C LEU A 193 16.62 1.01 -0.24
N SER A 194 16.11 1.81 0.68
CA SER A 194 16.60 3.18 0.96
C SER A 194 16.60 3.44 2.46
N LYS A 195 17.64 4.14 2.93
CA LYS A 195 17.74 4.55 4.35
C LYS A 195 16.69 5.59 4.75
N ASP A 196 16.12 6.30 3.78
CA ASP A 196 15.20 7.42 3.99
C ASP A 196 13.71 7.03 3.83
N CYS A 197 13.40 5.73 3.81
CA CYS A 197 12.04 5.22 3.67
C CYS A 197 11.33 5.12 5.04
N PHE A 198 11.04 6.28 5.62
CA PHE A 198 10.31 6.42 6.89
C PHE A 198 9.01 7.22 6.72
N CYS A 199 7.99 6.82 7.49
CA CYS A 199 6.78 7.59 7.68
C CYS A 199 6.94 8.67 8.74
#